data_084608cdf1631c1f443be6143413b046
#
_entry.id   084608cdf1631c1f443be6143413b046
#
_cell.length_a   1.000
_cell.length_b   1.000
_cell.length_c   1.000
_cell.angle_alpha   90.00
_cell.angle_beta   90.00
_cell.angle_gamma   90.00
#
_symmetry.space_group_name_H-M   'P 1'
#
loop_
_entity.id
_entity.type
_entity.pdbx_description
1 polymer ?
#
loop_
_entity_poly.entity_id
_entity_poly.type
_entity_poly.pdbx_seq_one_letter_code
_entity_poly.pdbx_strand_id
1 'polypeptide(L)'
;MIMTISDEKYVASTTYRKSGTGVTTATWIVPLDAGRVGFWTSSRSGKYKRLRNSPRITLQPANARGRVKQGAPPVEGTAELATSGPDFDAIQAKVRAKYGFGVTMSRFFNTLGHLGKGPFPYGDVGVVVTLTDQS
;
A
#
# COMPACT_ATOMS: atom_id res chain seq x y z
N MET A 1 -4.58 22.14 10.60
CA MET A 1 -4.98 20.77 10.36
C MET A 1 -3.77 19.94 9.94
N ILE A 2 -3.60 18.81 10.56
CA ILE A 2 -2.47 17.93 10.26
C ILE A 2 -2.91 16.89 9.25
N MET A 3 -2.22 16.83 8.13
CA MET A 3 -2.46 15.78 7.15
C MET A 3 -1.71 14.53 7.58
N THR A 4 -2.41 13.41 7.57
CA THR A 4 -1.78 12.13 7.85
C THR A 4 -1.35 11.48 6.55
N ILE A 5 -0.49 10.49 6.65
CA ILE A 5 -0.01 9.78 5.46
C ILE A 5 -1.16 9.17 4.65
N SER A 6 -2.25 8.78 5.31
CA SER A 6 -3.40 8.18 4.63
C SER A 6 -4.23 9.19 3.84
N ASP A 7 -4.00 10.49 4.01
CA ASP A 7 -4.66 11.52 3.21
C ASP A 7 -4.01 11.69 1.85
N GLU A 8 -2.83 11.15 1.66
CA GLU A 8 -2.13 11.24 0.39
C GLU A 8 -2.75 10.32 -0.65
N LYS A 9 -2.73 10.75 -1.90
CA LYS A 9 -3.21 9.90 -2.98
C LYS A 9 -2.22 8.79 -3.30
N TYR A 10 -0.93 9.13 -3.26
CA TYR A 10 0.15 8.17 -3.50
C TYR A 10 1.17 8.28 -2.39
N VAL A 11 1.73 7.14 -2.06
CA VAL A 11 2.76 7.04 -1.03
C VAL A 11 3.90 6.21 -1.59
N ALA A 12 5.12 6.67 -1.39
CA ALA A 12 6.29 5.85 -1.66
C ALA A 12 6.43 4.88 -0.49
N SER A 13 6.26 3.60 -0.76
CA SER A 13 6.45 2.57 0.25
C SER A 13 7.78 1.88 0.01
N THR A 14 8.60 1.81 1.06
CA THR A 14 9.88 1.14 1.02
C THR A 14 9.79 -0.12 1.86
N THR A 15 10.05 -1.24 1.23
CA THR A 15 10.13 -2.54 1.89
C THR A 15 11.55 -3.06 1.74
N TYR A 16 11.94 -4.02 2.56
CA TYR A 16 13.35 -4.34 2.72
C TYR A 16 13.67 -5.78 2.37
N ARG A 17 14.75 -5.95 1.61
CA ARG A 17 15.29 -7.27 1.29
C ARG A 17 15.98 -7.84 2.52
N LYS A 18 16.28 -9.13 2.47
CA LYS A 18 17.01 -9.78 3.56
C LYS A 18 18.37 -9.12 3.83
N SER A 19 18.97 -8.54 2.79
CA SER A 19 20.22 -7.81 2.92
C SER A 19 20.07 -6.46 3.64
N GLY A 20 18.84 -6.01 3.84
CA GLY A 20 18.57 -4.69 4.41
C GLY A 20 18.36 -3.61 3.36
N THR A 21 18.58 -3.92 2.09
CA THR A 21 18.40 -2.95 1.00
C THR A 21 16.92 -2.63 0.81
N GLY A 22 16.59 -1.34 0.79
CA GLY A 22 15.22 -0.89 0.57
C GLY A 22 14.84 -0.87 -0.89
N VAL A 23 13.58 -1.20 -1.19
CA VAL A 23 13.01 -1.10 -2.52
C VAL A 23 11.75 -0.24 -2.41
N THR A 24 11.71 0.86 -3.14
CA THR A 24 10.64 1.85 -3.04
C THR A 24 9.74 1.79 -4.26
N THR A 25 8.44 1.78 -4.03
CA THR A 25 7.44 1.80 -5.10
C THR A 25 6.30 2.73 -4.72
N ALA A 26 5.58 3.21 -5.74
CA ALA A 26 4.36 3.98 -5.52
C ALA A 26 3.25 3.06 -5.05
N THR A 27 2.45 3.52 -4.10
CA THR A 27 1.44 2.71 -3.47
C THR A 27 0.19 3.54 -3.21
N TRP A 28 -0.97 2.95 -3.39
CA TRP A 28 -2.24 3.50 -2.93
C TRP A 28 -2.38 3.20 -1.45
N ILE A 29 -2.96 4.14 -0.71
CA ILE A 29 -3.05 3.99 0.74
C ILE A 29 -4.42 4.42 1.23
N VAL A 30 -4.93 3.73 2.24
CA VAL A 30 -6.21 4.07 2.86
C VAL A 30 -6.05 4.06 4.38
N PRO A 31 -6.87 4.86 5.08
CA PRO A 31 -6.83 4.84 6.53
C PRO A 31 -7.53 3.61 7.09
N LEU A 32 -7.01 3.10 8.17
CA LEU A 32 -7.68 2.11 9.01
C LEU A 32 -7.85 2.74 10.39
N ASP A 33 -8.35 1.98 11.34
CA ASP A 33 -8.55 2.50 12.68
C ASP A 33 -7.25 2.51 13.50
N ALA A 34 -7.30 3.15 14.65
CA ALA A 34 -6.26 3.08 15.68
C ALA A 34 -4.85 3.38 15.19
N GLY A 35 -4.72 4.38 14.31
CA GLY A 35 -3.40 4.78 13.81
C GLY A 35 -2.81 3.83 12.80
N ARG A 36 -3.63 2.96 12.23
CA ARG A 36 -3.18 2.04 11.19
C ARG A 36 -3.57 2.56 9.83
N VAL A 37 -2.81 2.17 8.83
CA VAL A 37 -3.12 2.43 7.43
C VAL A 37 -3.03 1.12 6.66
N GLY A 38 -3.59 1.10 5.47
CA GLY A 38 -3.60 -0.13 4.70
C GLY A 38 -3.43 0.13 3.22
N PHE A 39 -3.01 -0.91 2.52
CA PHE A 39 -3.01 -0.93 1.07
C PHE A 39 -3.12 -2.38 0.61
N TRP A 40 -3.35 -2.58 -0.67
CA TRP A 40 -3.35 -3.93 -1.20
C TRP A 40 -2.13 -4.15 -2.07
N THR A 41 -1.74 -5.42 -2.23
CA THR A 41 -0.67 -5.80 -3.12
C THR A 41 -0.97 -7.20 -3.68
N SER A 42 -0.13 -7.62 -4.62
CA SER A 42 -0.25 -8.94 -5.20
C SER A 42 0.65 -9.92 -4.46
N SER A 43 0.16 -11.13 -4.25
CA SER A 43 0.97 -12.22 -3.71
C SER A 43 2.13 -12.61 -4.63
N ARG A 44 2.13 -12.08 -5.85
CA ARG A 44 3.21 -12.32 -6.81
C ARG A 44 4.22 -11.17 -6.84
N SER A 45 3.98 -10.11 -6.08
CA SER A 45 4.85 -8.93 -6.12
C SER A 45 6.10 -9.12 -5.28
N GLY A 46 7.13 -8.36 -5.62
CA GLY A 46 8.33 -8.31 -4.79
C GLY A 46 8.04 -7.72 -3.41
N LYS A 47 7.13 -6.75 -3.35
CA LYS A 47 6.72 -6.15 -2.07
C LYS A 47 6.17 -7.20 -1.11
N TYR A 48 5.31 -8.07 -1.60
CA TYR A 48 4.77 -9.16 -0.79
C TYR A 48 5.90 -10.06 -0.26
N LYS A 49 6.81 -10.44 -1.15
CA LYS A 49 7.93 -11.30 -0.77
C LYS A 49 8.82 -10.66 0.28
N ARG A 50 9.09 -9.36 0.12
CA ARG A 50 9.92 -8.64 1.09
C ARG A 50 9.23 -8.54 2.43
N LEU A 51 7.93 -8.26 2.46
CA LEU A 51 7.18 -8.14 3.71
C LEU A 51 7.02 -9.48 4.42
N ARG A 52 7.05 -10.58 3.71
CA ARG A 52 7.08 -11.90 4.35
C ARG A 52 8.37 -12.15 5.11
N ASN A 53 9.45 -11.55 4.65
CA ASN A 53 10.76 -11.71 5.28
C ASN A 53 11.04 -10.68 6.35
N SER A 54 10.49 -9.47 6.17
CA SER A 54 10.72 -8.37 7.11
C SER A 54 9.46 -7.51 7.18
N PRO A 55 8.87 -7.36 8.37
CA PRO A 55 7.65 -6.55 8.52
C PRO A 55 7.92 -5.06 8.45
N ARG A 56 9.16 -4.64 8.40
CA ARG A 56 9.51 -3.22 8.36
C ARG A 56 9.06 -2.57 7.07
N ILE A 57 8.44 -1.41 7.19
CA ILE A 57 8.01 -0.61 6.05
C ILE A 57 8.17 0.87 6.37
N THR A 58 8.57 1.65 5.36
CA THR A 58 8.69 3.09 5.49
C THR A 58 7.77 3.72 4.46
N LEU A 59 7.02 4.74 4.86
CA LEU A 59 6.07 5.42 3.99
C LEU A 59 6.41 6.90 3.90
N GLN A 60 6.32 7.48 2.70
CA GLN A 60 6.51 8.91 2.49
C GLN A 60 5.51 9.41 1.45
N PRO A 61 4.95 10.62 1.62
CA PRO A 61 4.10 11.19 0.58
C PRO A 61 4.84 11.25 -0.74
N ALA A 62 4.14 10.90 -1.82
CA ALA A 62 4.76 10.79 -3.12
C ALA A 62 3.78 11.09 -4.25
N ASN A 63 4.28 11.13 -5.47
CA ASN A 63 3.45 11.23 -6.65
C ASN A 63 3.21 9.83 -7.24
N ALA A 64 2.48 9.77 -8.34
CA ALA A 64 2.12 8.51 -8.98
C ALA A 64 3.32 7.70 -9.47
N ARG A 65 4.47 8.34 -9.59
CA ARG A 65 5.71 7.67 -10.03
C ARG A 65 6.55 7.20 -8.85
N GLY A 66 6.07 7.41 -7.63
CA GLY A 66 6.81 7.02 -6.45
C GLY A 66 7.89 8.02 -6.03
N ARG A 67 7.92 9.20 -6.64
CA ARG A 67 8.87 10.24 -6.24
C ARG A 67 8.36 10.93 -4.99
N VAL A 68 9.19 10.95 -3.98
CA VAL A 68 8.87 11.53 -2.69
C VAL A 68 8.68 13.03 -2.80
N LYS A 69 7.63 13.54 -2.19
CA LYS A 69 7.39 14.97 -2.12
C LYS A 69 8.47 15.63 -1.27
N GLN A 70 8.97 16.76 -1.78
CA GLN A 70 10.04 17.46 -1.10
C GLN A 70 9.61 17.93 0.28
N GLY A 71 10.47 17.73 1.26
CA GLY A 71 10.22 18.14 2.63
C GLY A 71 9.34 17.22 3.44
N ALA A 72 8.86 16.13 2.85
CA ALA A 72 8.01 15.19 3.57
C ALA A 72 8.86 14.17 4.34
N PRO A 73 8.69 14.06 5.65
CA PRO A 73 9.48 13.10 6.42
C PRO A 73 8.96 11.67 6.22
N PRO A 74 9.85 10.68 6.34
CA PRO A 74 9.41 9.29 6.31
C PRO A 74 8.66 8.92 7.58
N VAL A 75 7.71 8.00 7.44
CA VAL A 75 6.97 7.44 8.57
C VAL A 75 7.27 5.95 8.61
N GLU A 76 7.77 5.50 9.76
CA GLU A 76 8.08 4.08 9.95
C GLU A 76 6.86 3.32 10.41
N GLY A 77 6.78 2.07 10.01
CA GLY A 77 5.69 1.22 10.42
C GLY A 77 6.06 -0.26 10.41
N THR A 78 5.14 -1.04 10.94
CA THR A 78 5.24 -2.50 10.95
C THR A 78 4.05 -3.06 10.18
N ALA A 79 4.30 -3.91 9.21
CA ALA A 79 3.29 -4.43 8.31
C ALA A 79 2.87 -5.84 8.68
N GLU A 80 1.57 -6.10 8.56
CA GLU A 80 1.01 -7.44 8.65
C GLU A 80 0.27 -7.75 7.36
N LEU A 81 0.39 -8.97 6.89
CA LEU A 81 -0.26 -9.41 5.65
C LEU A 81 -1.58 -10.10 5.99
N ALA A 82 -2.64 -9.71 5.28
CA ALA A 82 -3.97 -10.27 5.46
C ALA A 82 -4.53 -10.72 4.13
N THR A 83 -5.01 -11.96 4.07
CA THR A 83 -5.64 -12.50 2.86
C THR A 83 -7.14 -12.70 3.03
N SER A 84 -7.64 -12.46 4.22
CA SER A 84 -9.07 -12.54 4.54
C SER A 84 -9.32 -11.82 5.86
N GLY A 85 -10.58 -11.67 6.21
CA GLY A 85 -10.97 -11.09 7.49
C GLY A 85 -11.30 -9.62 7.42
N PRO A 86 -11.64 -9.00 8.57
CA PRO A 86 -12.13 -7.62 8.61
C PRO A 86 -11.16 -6.59 8.03
N ASP A 87 -9.88 -6.72 8.32
CA ASP A 87 -8.89 -5.76 7.81
C ASP A 87 -8.73 -5.89 6.30
N PHE A 88 -8.70 -7.11 5.79
CA PHE A 88 -8.65 -7.34 4.35
C PHE A 88 -9.87 -6.72 3.67
N ASP A 89 -11.06 -6.98 4.20
CA ASP A 89 -12.30 -6.48 3.64
C ASP A 89 -12.36 -4.96 3.68
N ALA A 90 -11.90 -4.36 4.77
CA ALA A 90 -11.86 -2.92 4.92
C ALA A 90 -10.92 -2.28 3.89
N ILE A 91 -9.76 -2.87 3.69
CA ILE A 91 -8.81 -2.37 2.69
C ILE A 91 -9.42 -2.44 1.30
N GLN A 92 -10.05 -3.57 0.93
CA GLN A 92 -10.69 -3.71 -0.37
C GLN A 92 -11.75 -2.63 -0.60
N ALA A 93 -12.62 -2.43 0.37
CA ALA A 93 -13.69 -1.45 0.26
C ALA A 93 -13.16 -0.02 0.18
N LYS A 94 -12.19 0.31 1.01
CA LYS A 94 -11.65 1.67 1.07
C LYS A 94 -10.81 2.03 -0.13
N VAL A 95 -10.04 1.08 -0.67
CA VAL A 95 -9.29 1.33 -1.91
C VAL A 95 -10.26 1.61 -3.05
N ARG A 96 -11.31 0.84 -3.16
CA ARG A 96 -12.33 1.07 -4.19
C ARG A 96 -12.99 2.44 -4.05
N ALA A 97 -13.32 2.83 -2.82
CA ALA A 97 -13.98 4.10 -2.58
C ALA A 97 -13.05 5.28 -2.85
N LYS A 98 -11.82 5.21 -2.38
CA LYS A 98 -10.87 6.32 -2.49
C LYS A 98 -10.38 6.54 -3.91
N TYR A 99 -10.17 5.49 -4.66
CA TYR A 99 -9.52 5.57 -5.96
C TYR A 99 -10.45 5.42 -7.15
N GLY A 100 -11.76 5.55 -6.91
CA GLY A 100 -12.72 5.59 -7.99
C GLY A 100 -12.80 4.26 -8.75
N PHE A 101 -13.24 3.26 -8.06
CA PHE A 101 -13.21 1.89 -8.54
C PHE A 101 -13.73 1.70 -9.97
N GLY A 102 -14.85 2.33 -10.33
CA GLY A 102 -15.47 2.11 -11.62
C GLY A 102 -14.57 2.45 -12.80
N VAL A 103 -14.30 3.75 -12.99
CA VAL A 103 -13.55 4.22 -14.16
C VAL A 103 -12.07 3.93 -14.02
N THR A 104 -11.51 4.29 -12.87
CA THR A 104 -10.07 4.16 -12.65
C THR A 104 -9.63 2.70 -12.69
N MET A 105 -10.40 1.83 -12.07
CA MET A 105 -10.05 0.41 -12.03
C MET A 105 -10.25 -0.25 -13.39
N SER A 106 -11.21 0.20 -14.18
CA SER A 106 -11.35 -0.30 -15.55
C SER A 106 -10.10 -0.03 -16.37
N ARG A 107 -9.59 1.19 -16.28
CA ARG A 107 -8.35 1.56 -16.98
C ARG A 107 -7.18 0.75 -16.49
N PHE A 108 -7.09 0.62 -15.18
CA PHE A 108 -6.03 -0.15 -14.53
C PHE A 108 -6.05 -1.60 -15.02
N PHE A 109 -7.20 -2.23 -15.04
CA PHE A 109 -7.32 -3.60 -15.48
C PHE A 109 -7.13 -3.75 -16.98
N ASN A 110 -7.53 -2.77 -17.78
CA ASN A 110 -7.27 -2.81 -19.20
C ASN A 110 -5.78 -2.79 -19.50
N THR A 111 -5.04 -1.99 -18.74
CA THR A 111 -3.60 -1.92 -18.89
C THR A 111 -2.92 -3.21 -18.46
N LEU A 112 -3.42 -3.81 -17.39
CA LEU A 112 -2.82 -4.97 -16.75
C LEU A 112 -3.60 -6.25 -16.97
N GLY A 113 -4.70 -6.17 -17.69
CA GLY A 113 -5.62 -7.28 -17.83
C GLY A 113 -5.03 -8.52 -18.46
N HIS A 114 -4.04 -8.34 -19.32
CA HIS A 114 -3.37 -9.47 -19.92
C HIS A 114 -2.46 -10.23 -18.94
N LEU A 115 -2.16 -9.62 -17.80
CA LEU A 115 -1.30 -10.22 -16.79
C LEU A 115 -2.09 -11.08 -15.82
N GLY A 116 -3.37 -10.85 -15.70
CA GLY A 116 -4.18 -11.51 -14.70
C GLY A 116 -5.35 -12.22 -15.29
N LYS A 117 -5.47 -13.49 -15.00
CA LYS A 117 -6.69 -14.23 -15.23
C LYS A 117 -7.29 -14.44 -13.86
N GLY A 118 -8.52 -13.98 -13.72
CA GLY A 118 -9.22 -14.11 -12.48
C GLY A 118 -9.28 -12.79 -11.70
N PRO A 119 -9.98 -12.78 -10.58
CA PRO A 119 -10.26 -11.58 -9.84
C PRO A 119 -9.01 -11.03 -9.17
N PHE A 120 -8.73 -9.79 -9.49
CA PHE A 120 -7.81 -8.94 -8.74
C PHE A 120 -6.45 -9.53 -8.40
N PRO A 121 -5.62 -9.88 -9.39
CA PRO A 121 -4.28 -10.39 -9.08
C PRO A 121 -3.40 -9.36 -8.37
N TYR A 122 -3.82 -8.09 -8.33
CA TYR A 122 -3.08 -7.02 -7.67
C TYR A 122 -3.55 -6.73 -6.27
N GLY A 123 -4.72 -7.21 -5.91
CA GLY A 123 -5.32 -6.90 -4.63
C GLY A 123 -5.63 -8.11 -3.79
N ASP A 124 -4.97 -9.23 -4.04
CA ASP A 124 -5.26 -10.45 -3.33
C ASP A 124 -4.63 -10.50 -1.93
N VAL A 125 -3.81 -9.52 -1.59
CA VAL A 125 -3.22 -9.42 -0.25
C VAL A 125 -3.44 -8.01 0.29
N GLY A 126 -4.02 -7.90 1.49
CA GLY A 126 -4.08 -6.67 2.24
C GLY A 126 -2.83 -6.52 3.07
N VAL A 127 -2.31 -5.31 3.15
CA VAL A 127 -1.17 -5.00 4.02
C VAL A 127 -1.66 -4.01 5.06
N VAL A 128 -1.59 -4.40 6.32
CA VAL A 128 -2.00 -3.57 7.46
C VAL A 128 -0.73 -3.02 8.08
N VAL A 129 -0.61 -1.70 8.09
CA VAL A 129 0.57 -1.04 8.63
C VAL A 129 0.22 -0.32 9.91
N THR A 130 0.90 -0.69 10.99
CA THR A 130 0.82 0.03 12.26
C THR A 130 1.97 1.03 12.28
N LEU A 131 1.62 2.30 12.33
CA LEU A 131 2.63 3.36 12.32
C LEU A 131 3.26 3.46 13.69
N THR A 132 4.59 3.50 13.72
CA THR A 132 5.33 3.50 14.98
C THR A 132 5.53 4.89 15.55
N ASP A 133 5.39 5.91 14.72
CA ASP A 133 5.54 7.29 15.15
C ASP A 133 4.36 8.11 14.67
N GLN A 134 3.48 8.48 15.60
CA GLN A 134 2.28 9.23 15.32
C GLN A 134 2.37 10.68 15.75
N SER A 135 3.44 11.07 16.38
CA SER A 135 3.60 12.43 16.91
C SER A 135 3.73 13.50 15.82
#